data_3d562946f1db9bdc9a7f63bce6fab997
#
_entry.id   3d562946f1db9bdc9a7f63bce6fab997
#
_cell.length_a   1.000
_cell.length_b   1.000
_cell.length_c   1.000
_cell.angle_alpha   90.00
_cell.angle_beta   90.00
_cell.angle_gamma   90.00
#
_symmetry.space_group_name_H-M   'P 1'
#
loop_
_entity.id
_entity.type
_entity.pdbx_description
1 polymer ?
#
loop_
_entity_poly.entity_id
_entity_poly.type
_entity_poly.pdbx_seq_one_letter_code
_entity_poly.pdbx_strand_id
1 'polypeptide(L)'
;THAEGVISDNIGAICVDDNGLVWMGSQDGDVFTYDPQTNKVENLSDMFDMLEEGIFNIITDQLGHIWISTNKRVIEYDPKNGGIMDYSTMTDVMVNSFMPNSYYKTRSGKILYGGNKGISVFTPYDHLSDNPRRIRTMVSDVKIDGVSSLLEKNNQRFNLRSQIISLNAGDKNIEIDFSSLN
;
A
#
# COMPACT_ATOMS: atom_id res chain seq x y z
N THR A 1 23.59 -4.12 -2.35
CA THR A 1 23.99 -5.29 -3.15
C THR A 1 23.21 -6.52 -2.72
N HIS A 2 23.12 -7.53 -3.56
CA HIS A 2 22.49 -8.83 -3.24
C HIS A 2 23.05 -9.47 -1.94
N ALA A 3 24.29 -9.18 -1.60
CA ALA A 3 24.94 -9.69 -0.39
C ALA A 3 24.39 -9.11 0.93
N GLU A 4 23.60 -8.04 0.86
CA GLU A 4 23.08 -7.28 2.02
C GLU A 4 21.56 -7.34 2.15
N GLY A 5 20.90 -8.24 1.40
CA GLY A 5 19.43 -8.42 1.45
C GLY A 5 18.64 -7.56 0.47
N VAL A 6 19.28 -6.69 -0.31
CA VAL A 6 18.65 -5.98 -1.43
C VAL A 6 18.70 -6.89 -2.66
N ILE A 7 17.54 -7.26 -3.18
CA ILE A 7 17.42 -8.22 -4.30
C ILE A 7 17.61 -7.53 -5.65
N SER A 8 17.32 -6.22 -5.75
CA SER A 8 17.46 -5.46 -7.01
C SER A 8 18.70 -4.57 -6.98
N ASP A 9 19.42 -4.53 -8.07
CA ASP A 9 20.55 -3.61 -8.30
C ASP A 9 20.11 -2.27 -8.92
N ASN A 10 18.80 -2.13 -9.22
CA ASN A 10 18.26 -0.97 -9.92
C ASN A 10 17.29 -0.17 -9.03
N ILE A 11 17.85 0.58 -8.08
CA ILE A 11 17.05 1.42 -7.17
C ILE A 11 16.67 2.72 -7.89
N GLY A 12 15.35 2.92 -8.04
CA GLY A 12 14.76 4.08 -8.71
C GLY A 12 14.34 5.21 -7.77
N ALA A 13 14.04 4.89 -6.52
CA ALA A 13 13.59 5.85 -5.53
C ALA A 13 14.18 5.58 -4.16
N ILE A 14 14.44 6.65 -3.40
CA ILE A 14 14.94 6.59 -2.03
C ILE A 14 14.34 7.72 -1.20
N CYS A 15 13.98 7.42 0.05
CA CYS A 15 13.49 8.40 1.01
C CYS A 15 13.92 7.99 2.41
N VAL A 16 14.15 8.97 3.29
CA VAL A 16 14.38 8.72 4.72
C VAL A 16 13.16 9.22 5.49
N ASP A 17 12.60 8.38 6.35
CA ASP A 17 11.48 8.76 7.20
C ASP A 17 11.94 9.50 8.46
N ASP A 18 10.98 9.99 9.25
CA ASP A 18 11.25 10.75 10.47
C ASP A 18 11.93 9.92 11.57
N ASN A 19 11.93 8.58 11.46
CA ASN A 19 12.62 7.67 12.37
C ASN A 19 14.05 7.37 11.91
N GLY A 20 14.46 7.86 10.75
CA GLY A 20 15.75 7.60 10.14
C GLY A 20 15.83 6.29 9.36
N LEU A 21 14.71 5.59 9.16
CA LEU A 21 14.62 4.42 8.31
C LEU A 21 14.67 4.84 6.84
N VAL A 22 15.52 4.18 6.07
CA VAL A 22 15.69 4.46 4.64
C VAL A 22 14.77 3.54 3.85
N TRP A 23 13.86 4.14 3.10
CA TRP A 23 12.96 3.45 2.19
C TRP A 23 13.52 3.48 0.78
N MET A 24 13.53 2.35 0.11
CA MET A 24 14.08 2.18 -1.25
C MET A 24 13.06 1.46 -2.13
N GLY A 25 12.90 1.96 -3.36
CA GLY A 25 12.07 1.33 -4.38
C GLY A 25 12.88 0.99 -5.62
N SER A 26 12.70 -0.23 -6.13
CA SER A 26 13.38 -0.68 -7.34
C SER A 26 12.59 -0.38 -8.61
N GLN A 27 13.27 -0.40 -9.75
CA GLN A 27 12.64 -0.35 -11.06
C GLN A 27 11.91 -1.66 -11.41
N ASP A 28 12.13 -2.70 -10.62
CA ASP A 28 11.48 -4.02 -10.76
C ASP A 28 10.19 -4.11 -9.92
N GLY A 29 9.87 -3.05 -9.13
CA GLY A 29 8.65 -2.98 -8.31
C GLY A 29 8.85 -3.37 -6.84
N ASP A 30 10.06 -3.69 -6.43
CA ASP A 30 10.34 -4.07 -5.04
C ASP A 30 10.44 -2.87 -4.11
N VAL A 31 10.03 -3.08 -2.86
CA VAL A 31 10.18 -2.13 -1.76
C VAL A 31 11.07 -2.72 -0.67
N PHE A 32 12.07 -1.95 -0.28
CA PHE A 32 12.99 -2.32 0.80
C PHE A 32 13.07 -1.22 1.84
N THR A 33 13.40 -1.60 3.06
CA THR A 33 13.84 -0.67 4.09
C THR A 33 15.25 -1.02 4.55
N TYR A 34 16.02 0.00 4.95
CA TYR A 34 17.32 -0.14 5.56
C TYR A 34 17.38 0.70 6.83
N ASP A 35 17.72 0.06 7.93
CA ASP A 35 17.96 0.71 9.21
C ASP A 35 19.46 0.96 9.40
N PRO A 36 19.92 2.23 9.37
CA PRO A 36 21.33 2.55 9.55
C PRO A 36 21.87 2.27 10.96
N GLN A 37 21.00 2.15 11.97
CA GLN A 37 21.43 1.89 13.35
C GLN A 37 21.74 0.41 13.58
N THR A 38 20.95 -0.46 12.99
CA THR A 38 21.09 -1.93 13.14
C THR A 38 21.76 -2.59 11.94
N ASN A 39 21.97 -1.84 10.87
CA ASN A 39 22.50 -2.34 9.60
C ASN A 39 21.59 -3.41 8.94
N LYS A 40 20.30 -3.39 9.26
CA LYS A 40 19.32 -4.37 8.80
C LYS A 40 18.60 -3.89 7.55
N VAL A 41 18.53 -4.78 6.56
CA VAL A 41 17.65 -4.60 5.38
C VAL A 41 16.44 -5.51 5.55
N GLU A 42 15.25 -4.97 5.27
CA GLU A 42 14.02 -5.73 5.18
C GLU A 42 13.42 -5.59 3.76
N ASN A 43 12.98 -6.70 3.21
CA ASN A 43 12.23 -6.73 1.97
C ASN A 43 10.74 -6.67 2.32
N LEU A 44 10.05 -5.66 1.82
CA LEU A 44 8.61 -5.44 2.03
C LEU A 44 7.80 -5.68 0.74
N SER A 45 8.40 -6.22 -0.30
CA SER A 45 7.78 -6.40 -1.62
C SER A 45 6.47 -7.18 -1.56
N ASP A 46 6.40 -8.20 -0.71
CA ASP A 46 5.18 -9.00 -0.51
C ASP A 46 4.00 -8.16 0.03
N MET A 47 4.27 -7.08 0.75
CA MET A 47 3.22 -6.17 1.23
C MET A 47 2.67 -5.29 0.10
N PHE A 48 3.48 -5.08 -0.93
CA PHE A 48 3.20 -4.23 -2.08
C PHE A 48 3.05 -5.04 -3.37
N ASP A 49 2.64 -6.30 -3.27
CA ASP A 49 2.45 -7.25 -4.39
C ASP A 49 1.56 -6.70 -5.53
N MET A 50 0.83 -5.61 -5.25
CA MET A 50 0.08 -4.88 -6.27
C MET A 50 0.94 -3.99 -7.17
N LEU A 51 2.23 -3.82 -6.88
CA LEU A 51 3.14 -2.98 -7.65
C LEU A 51 3.86 -3.83 -8.70
N GLU A 52 3.16 -4.17 -9.77
CA GLU A 52 3.74 -4.85 -10.95
C GLU A 52 4.64 -3.93 -11.80
N GLU A 53 4.91 -2.71 -11.32
CA GLU A 53 5.60 -1.66 -12.08
C GLU A 53 6.72 -1.05 -11.25
N GLY A 54 7.77 -0.59 -11.94
CA GLY A 54 8.90 0.09 -11.30
C GLY A 54 8.48 1.27 -10.44
N ILE A 55 9.12 1.41 -9.28
CA ILE A 55 8.86 2.49 -8.33
C ILE A 55 9.61 3.73 -8.79
N PHE A 56 8.86 4.80 -8.99
CA PHE A 56 9.37 6.06 -9.49
C PHE A 56 9.71 7.05 -8.40
N ASN A 57 8.88 7.09 -7.36
CA ASN A 57 9.08 8.03 -6.25
C ASN A 57 8.62 7.42 -4.93
N ILE A 58 9.35 7.73 -3.86
CA ILE A 58 8.95 7.48 -2.47
C ILE A 58 9.10 8.80 -1.70
N ILE A 59 8.08 9.17 -0.91
CA ILE A 59 8.11 10.36 -0.07
C ILE A 59 7.31 10.11 1.21
N THR A 60 7.69 10.77 2.30
CA THR A 60 6.94 10.73 3.56
C THR A 60 6.05 11.95 3.71
N ASP A 61 4.88 11.79 4.31
CA ASP A 61 4.02 12.91 4.71
C ASP A 61 4.34 13.41 6.13
N GLN A 62 3.47 14.24 6.70
CA GLN A 62 3.63 14.80 8.05
C GLN A 62 3.14 13.85 9.16
N LEU A 63 2.38 12.80 8.84
CA LEU A 63 1.94 11.76 9.78
C LEU A 63 2.91 10.58 9.82
N GLY A 64 3.91 10.58 8.94
CA GLY A 64 4.86 9.50 8.76
C GLY A 64 4.34 8.39 7.85
N HIS A 65 3.29 8.64 7.05
CA HIS A 65 2.90 7.71 6.00
C HIS A 65 3.88 7.76 4.83
N ILE A 66 4.03 6.64 4.18
CA ILE A 66 4.92 6.47 3.03
C ILE A 66 4.08 6.51 1.75
N TRP A 67 4.40 7.44 0.88
CA TRP A 67 3.73 7.61 -0.40
C TRP A 67 4.62 7.09 -1.51
N ILE A 68 4.15 6.09 -2.23
CA ILE A 68 4.87 5.40 -3.30
C ILE A 68 4.16 5.68 -4.62
N SER A 69 4.90 6.10 -5.64
CA SER A 69 4.35 6.18 -6.99
C SER A 69 5.09 5.28 -7.96
N THR A 70 4.31 4.65 -8.82
CA THR A 70 4.76 3.96 -10.04
C THR A 70 4.43 4.82 -11.26
N ASN A 71 4.53 4.25 -12.45
CA ASN A 71 4.06 4.88 -13.67
C ASN A 71 2.54 5.20 -13.63
N LYS A 72 1.72 4.34 -13.03
CA LYS A 72 0.24 4.46 -13.07
C LYS A 72 -0.41 4.61 -11.71
N ARG A 73 0.29 4.35 -10.63
CA ARG A 73 -0.29 4.24 -9.30
C ARG A 73 0.34 5.21 -8.32
N VAL A 74 -0.47 5.65 -7.37
CA VAL A 74 -0.01 6.32 -6.15
C VAL A 74 -0.61 5.58 -4.97
N ILE A 75 0.24 5.11 -4.09
CA ILE A 75 -0.10 4.31 -2.92
C ILE A 75 0.37 5.05 -1.67
N GLU A 76 -0.49 5.11 -0.67
CA GLU A 76 -0.17 5.53 0.69
C GLU A 76 -0.08 4.28 1.57
N TYR A 77 0.97 4.17 2.33
CA TYR A 77 1.18 3.12 3.32
C TYR A 77 1.33 3.75 4.71
N ASP A 78 0.56 3.28 5.68
CA ASP A 78 0.71 3.65 7.09
C ASP A 78 1.55 2.58 7.82
N PRO A 79 2.82 2.87 8.17
CA PRO A 79 3.68 1.91 8.87
C PRO A 79 3.20 1.52 10.26
N LYS A 80 2.32 2.32 10.89
CA LYS A 80 1.84 2.07 12.26
C LYS A 80 0.80 0.96 12.33
N ASN A 81 -0.06 0.86 11.31
CA ASN A 81 -1.16 -0.10 11.28
C ASN A 81 -1.10 -1.07 10.10
N GLY A 82 -0.14 -0.87 9.17
CA GLY A 82 0.00 -1.67 7.96
C GLY A 82 -1.05 -1.36 6.89
N GLY A 83 -1.79 -0.25 7.03
CA GLY A 83 -2.83 0.13 6.08
C GLY A 83 -2.26 0.58 4.75
N ILE A 84 -2.82 0.09 3.65
CA ILE A 84 -2.45 0.48 2.29
C ILE A 84 -3.67 1.08 1.61
N MET A 85 -3.50 2.24 0.95
CA MET A 85 -4.52 2.89 0.16
C MET A 85 -3.99 3.21 -1.24
N ASP A 86 -4.75 2.77 -2.25
CA ASP A 86 -4.45 3.04 -3.65
C ASP A 86 -5.32 4.19 -4.17
N TYR A 87 -4.66 5.28 -4.58
CA TYR A 87 -5.30 6.48 -5.09
C TYR A 87 -5.53 6.46 -6.60
N SER A 88 -4.97 5.50 -7.33
CA SER A 88 -5.10 5.43 -8.79
C SER A 88 -6.53 5.20 -9.27
N THR A 89 -7.40 4.68 -8.41
CA THR A 89 -8.82 4.46 -8.71
C THR A 89 -9.71 5.68 -8.43
N MET A 90 -9.14 6.77 -7.90
CA MET A 90 -9.92 7.97 -7.58
C MET A 90 -10.10 8.85 -8.81
N THR A 91 -11.33 9.36 -9.00
CA THR A 91 -11.71 10.17 -10.16
C THR A 91 -10.98 11.50 -10.28
N ASP A 92 -10.39 11.99 -9.19
CA ASP A 92 -9.69 13.27 -9.15
C ASP A 92 -8.20 13.15 -9.50
N VAL A 93 -7.68 11.93 -9.66
CA VAL A 93 -6.30 11.68 -10.10
C VAL A 93 -6.26 11.76 -11.63
N MET A 94 -6.03 12.97 -12.15
CA MET A 94 -6.06 13.24 -13.60
C MET A 94 -4.80 12.80 -14.36
N VAL A 95 -3.83 12.22 -13.69
CA VAL A 95 -2.56 11.84 -14.32
C VAL A 95 -2.63 10.39 -14.78
N ASN A 96 -2.47 10.17 -16.08
CA ASN A 96 -2.48 8.82 -16.65
C ASN A 96 -1.09 8.14 -16.59
N SER A 97 -0.04 8.88 -16.30
CA SER A 97 1.33 8.38 -16.22
C SER A 97 2.18 9.36 -15.43
N PHE A 98 2.64 8.93 -14.27
CA PHE A 98 3.57 9.69 -13.44
C PHE A 98 4.98 9.60 -14.00
N MET A 99 5.84 10.58 -13.68
CA MET A 99 7.19 10.64 -14.16
C MET A 99 8.19 10.38 -13.02
N PRO A 100 9.30 9.69 -13.31
CA PRO A 100 10.36 9.49 -12.32
C PRO A 100 10.90 10.83 -11.79
N ASN A 101 11.21 10.89 -10.50
CA ASN A 101 11.78 12.08 -9.83
C ASN A 101 10.94 13.36 -9.95
N SER A 102 9.66 13.24 -10.31
CA SER A 102 8.76 14.37 -10.49
C SER A 102 7.76 14.45 -9.34
N TYR A 103 8.25 14.78 -8.16
CA TYR A 103 7.44 14.91 -6.95
C TYR A 103 7.93 16.04 -6.05
N TYR A 104 7.04 16.53 -5.20
CA TYR A 104 7.36 17.56 -4.23
C TYR A 104 6.39 17.52 -3.03
N LYS A 105 6.91 17.69 -1.83
CA LYS A 105 6.13 17.93 -0.61
C LYS A 105 6.19 19.40 -0.25
N THR A 106 5.04 20.07 -0.25
CA THR A 106 4.94 21.49 0.13
C THR A 106 5.10 21.65 1.64
N ARG A 107 5.38 22.89 2.07
CA ARG A 107 5.41 23.23 3.50
C ARG A 107 4.06 23.04 4.19
N SER A 108 2.95 23.12 3.45
CA SER A 108 1.59 22.86 3.96
C SER A 108 1.22 21.38 3.99
N GLY A 109 2.13 20.47 3.66
CA GLY A 109 1.92 19.03 3.67
C GLY A 109 1.30 18.45 2.41
N LYS A 110 0.98 19.25 1.40
CA LYS A 110 0.48 18.74 0.12
C LYS A 110 1.59 18.00 -0.61
N ILE A 111 1.23 16.87 -1.25
CA ILE A 111 2.11 16.07 -2.09
C ILE A 111 1.74 16.32 -3.55
N LEU A 112 2.72 16.63 -4.37
CA LEU A 112 2.57 16.86 -5.78
C LEU A 112 3.31 15.78 -6.55
N TYR A 113 2.65 15.21 -7.56
CA TYR A 113 3.28 14.31 -8.52
C TYR A 113 3.08 14.84 -9.93
N GLY A 114 4.17 14.99 -10.65
CA GLY A 114 4.17 15.38 -12.07
C GLY A 114 3.93 14.17 -12.97
N GLY A 115 3.24 14.40 -14.06
CA GLY A 115 2.98 13.39 -15.05
C GLY A 115 2.73 13.97 -16.45
N ASN A 116 2.40 13.09 -17.37
CA ASN A 116 2.27 13.44 -18.80
C ASN A 116 1.11 14.41 -19.11
N LYS A 117 0.17 14.62 -18.19
CA LYS A 117 -0.98 15.54 -18.35
C LYS A 117 -1.00 16.69 -17.35
N GLY A 118 0.12 16.92 -16.65
CA GLY A 118 0.21 17.98 -15.66
C GLY A 118 0.65 17.50 -14.29
N ILE A 119 0.09 18.07 -13.25
CA ILE A 119 0.44 17.81 -11.85
C ILE A 119 -0.80 17.32 -11.10
N SER A 120 -0.69 16.18 -10.43
CA SER A 120 -1.65 15.75 -9.43
C SER A 120 -1.26 16.29 -8.07
N VAL A 121 -2.22 16.82 -7.33
CA VAL A 121 -2.02 17.39 -5.99
C VAL A 121 -2.84 16.59 -5.00
N PHE A 122 -2.16 16.01 -4.02
CA PHE A 122 -2.78 15.25 -2.94
C PHE A 122 -2.66 16.05 -1.64
N THR A 123 -3.76 16.09 -0.90
CA THR A 123 -3.76 16.57 0.48
C THR A 123 -3.94 15.35 1.38
N PRO A 124 -2.86 14.84 2.01
CA PRO A 124 -2.87 13.54 2.70
C PRO A 124 -3.98 13.37 3.75
N TYR A 125 -4.55 14.48 4.23
CA TYR A 125 -5.54 14.52 5.32
C TYR A 125 -6.96 14.81 4.87
N ASP A 126 -7.18 15.29 3.65
CA ASP A 126 -8.52 15.70 3.17
C ASP A 126 -9.49 14.51 3.06
N HIS A 127 -8.95 13.29 2.96
CA HIS A 127 -9.78 12.10 2.87
C HIS A 127 -10.44 11.69 4.18
N LEU A 128 -9.96 12.23 5.31
CA LEU A 128 -10.57 12.01 6.61
C LEU A 128 -11.65 13.07 6.94
N SER A 129 -11.55 14.27 6.32
CA SER A 129 -12.41 15.40 6.63
C SER A 129 -13.61 15.57 5.70
N ASP A 130 -13.48 15.22 4.42
CA ASP A 130 -14.47 15.55 3.40
C ASP A 130 -15.37 14.39 2.92
N ASN A 131 -15.15 13.17 3.39
CA ASN A 131 -16.07 12.08 3.10
C ASN A 131 -16.53 11.35 4.36
N PRO A 132 -17.55 11.87 5.07
CA PRO A 132 -18.16 11.16 6.19
C PRO A 132 -18.82 9.82 5.78
N ARG A 133 -18.71 9.45 4.51
CA ARG A 133 -19.27 8.23 3.93
C ARG A 133 -18.23 7.25 3.38
N ARG A 134 -16.94 7.35 3.74
CA ARG A 134 -16.04 6.20 3.56
C ARG A 134 -16.40 5.14 4.61
N ILE A 135 -17.46 4.46 4.32
CA ILE A 135 -17.84 3.23 4.95
C ILE A 135 -16.67 2.27 4.68
N ARG A 136 -15.83 2.02 5.69
CA ARG A 136 -14.87 0.92 5.62
C ARG A 136 -15.69 -0.35 5.58
N THR A 137 -15.84 -0.90 4.41
CA THR A 137 -16.44 -2.23 4.27
C THR A 137 -15.39 -3.24 4.69
N MET A 138 -15.68 -3.97 5.72
CA MET A 138 -14.86 -5.09 6.18
C MET A 138 -15.60 -6.40 5.92
N VAL A 139 -14.88 -7.43 5.53
CA VAL A 139 -15.43 -8.78 5.53
C VAL A 139 -15.70 -9.16 6.98
N SER A 140 -16.96 -9.31 7.33
CA SER A 140 -17.39 -9.63 8.69
C SER A 140 -17.50 -11.13 8.94
N ASP A 141 -17.77 -11.92 7.91
CA ASP A 141 -17.74 -13.38 7.95
C ASP A 141 -17.54 -13.96 6.55
N VAL A 142 -17.01 -15.17 6.51
CA VAL A 142 -16.95 -16.00 5.30
C VAL A 142 -17.51 -17.37 5.68
N LYS A 143 -18.61 -17.76 5.01
CA LYS A 143 -19.22 -19.07 5.20
C LYS A 143 -18.93 -19.96 4.00
N ILE A 144 -18.50 -21.17 4.25
CA ILE A 144 -18.29 -22.20 3.24
C ILE A 144 -19.29 -23.32 3.51
N ASP A 145 -20.15 -23.57 2.52
CA ASP A 145 -21.28 -24.51 2.64
C ASP A 145 -22.17 -24.25 3.88
N GLY A 146 -22.36 -22.97 4.22
CA GLY A 146 -23.20 -22.51 5.33
C GLY A 146 -22.49 -22.52 6.69
N VAL A 147 -21.22 -22.90 6.78
CA VAL A 147 -20.44 -22.91 8.04
C VAL A 147 -19.51 -21.69 8.07
N SER A 148 -19.63 -20.87 9.15
CA SER A 148 -18.75 -19.71 9.35
C SER A 148 -17.31 -20.14 9.58
N SER A 149 -16.40 -19.58 8.78
CA SER A 149 -14.96 -19.85 8.92
C SER A 149 -14.30 -19.14 10.10
N LEU A 150 -14.99 -18.17 10.73
CA LEU A 150 -14.51 -17.48 11.93
C LEU A 150 -14.81 -18.23 13.22
N LEU A 151 -15.84 -19.06 13.23
CA LEU A 151 -16.31 -19.79 14.43
C LEU A 151 -15.59 -21.11 14.66
N GLU A 152 -14.98 -21.70 13.64
CA GLU A 152 -14.25 -22.96 13.78
C GLU A 152 -12.82 -22.73 14.27
N LYS A 153 -12.57 -22.99 15.55
CA LYS A 153 -11.26 -22.87 16.20
C LYS A 153 -10.13 -23.69 15.55
N ASN A 154 -10.44 -24.71 14.79
CA ASN A 154 -9.47 -25.66 14.21
C ASN A 154 -9.38 -25.60 12.67
N ASN A 155 -10.15 -24.77 12.00
CA ASN A 155 -10.19 -24.74 10.54
C ASN A 155 -10.31 -23.31 10.04
N GLN A 156 -9.30 -22.48 10.32
CA GLN A 156 -9.26 -21.08 9.85
C GLN A 156 -9.04 -21.06 8.34
N ARG A 157 -10.12 -21.23 7.58
CA ARG A 157 -10.11 -21.12 6.12
C ARG A 157 -10.06 -19.69 5.62
N PHE A 158 -10.29 -18.73 6.51
CA PHE A 158 -10.19 -17.31 6.21
C PHE A 158 -9.21 -16.64 7.17
N ASN A 159 -8.21 -15.96 6.61
CA ASN A 159 -7.28 -15.17 7.38
C ASN A 159 -7.66 -13.70 7.27
N LEU A 160 -8.13 -13.11 8.38
CA LEU A 160 -8.53 -11.70 8.46
C LEU A 160 -7.41 -10.71 8.12
N ARG A 161 -6.14 -11.08 8.37
CA ARG A 161 -5.00 -10.19 8.09
C ARG A 161 -4.61 -10.18 6.62
N SER A 162 -4.55 -11.36 6.01
CA SER A 162 -4.16 -11.51 4.59
C SER A 162 -5.34 -11.47 3.64
N GLN A 163 -6.59 -11.52 4.16
CA GLN A 163 -7.82 -11.63 3.37
C GLN A 163 -7.83 -12.82 2.40
N ILE A 164 -7.09 -13.88 2.74
CA ILE A 164 -7.01 -15.09 1.93
C ILE A 164 -8.05 -16.10 2.40
N ILE A 165 -8.81 -16.64 1.45
CA ILE A 165 -9.77 -17.72 1.65
C ILE A 165 -9.16 -19.02 1.10
N SER A 166 -9.04 -20.04 1.93
CA SER A 166 -8.59 -21.36 1.50
C SER A 166 -9.79 -22.25 1.16
N LEU A 167 -9.86 -22.72 -0.07
CA LEU A 167 -10.94 -23.57 -0.58
C LEU A 167 -10.44 -24.99 -0.84
N ASN A 168 -11.30 -25.97 -0.58
CA ASN A 168 -11.09 -27.37 -0.93
C ASN A 168 -11.87 -27.72 -2.20
N ALA A 169 -11.44 -28.74 -2.92
CA ALA A 169 -12.09 -29.18 -4.17
C ALA A 169 -13.56 -29.64 -4.02
N GLY A 170 -14.05 -29.83 -2.78
CA GLY A 170 -15.42 -30.22 -2.49
C GLY A 170 -16.35 -29.08 -2.08
N ASP A 171 -15.83 -27.87 -1.88
CA ASP A 171 -16.61 -26.70 -1.45
C ASP A 171 -17.53 -26.24 -2.60
N LYS A 172 -18.81 -25.98 -2.29
CA LYS A 172 -19.83 -25.68 -3.31
C LYS A 172 -20.35 -24.25 -3.23
N ASN A 173 -20.56 -23.76 -2.00
CA ASN A 173 -21.15 -22.44 -1.78
C ASN A 173 -20.24 -21.60 -0.91
N ILE A 174 -19.95 -20.38 -1.36
CA ILE A 174 -19.19 -19.39 -0.62
C ILE A 174 -20.07 -18.17 -0.43
N GLU A 175 -20.29 -17.80 0.84
CA GLU A 175 -21.01 -16.60 1.23
C GLU A 175 -20.05 -15.67 1.96
N ILE A 176 -19.96 -14.42 1.52
CA ILE A 176 -19.08 -13.41 2.12
C ILE A 176 -19.96 -12.31 2.67
N ASP A 177 -19.96 -12.16 3.99
CA ASP A 177 -20.69 -11.10 4.67
C ASP A 177 -19.78 -9.87 4.85
N PHE A 178 -20.32 -8.72 4.52
CA PHE A 178 -19.64 -7.44 4.68
C PHE A 178 -20.34 -6.60 5.73
N SER A 179 -19.57 -5.96 6.60
CA SER A 179 -20.08 -4.94 7.51
C SER A 179 -19.41 -3.60 7.26
N SER A 180 -20.17 -2.54 7.45
CA SER A 180 -19.66 -1.19 7.46
C SER A 180 -19.46 -0.73 8.90
N LEU A 181 -18.30 -0.20 9.21
CA LEU A 181 -18.07 0.51 10.47
C LEU A 181 -18.41 1.98 10.25
N ASN A 182 -19.46 2.44 10.93
CA ASN A 182 -19.81 3.85 11.07
C ASN A 182 -19.01 4.48 12.20
#